data_8d6cc184185b1ddf826dcca05cabf741
#
_entry.id   8d6cc184185b1ddf826dcca05cabf741
#
_cell.length_a   1.000
_cell.length_b   1.000
_cell.length_c   1.000
_cell.angle_alpha   90.00
_cell.angle_beta   90.00
_cell.angle_gamma   90.00
#
_symmetry.space_group_name_H-M   'P 1'
#
loop_
_entity.id
_entity.type
_entity.pdbx_description
1 polymer ?
#
loop_
_entity_poly.entity_id
_entity_poly.type
_entity_poly.pdbx_seq_one_letter_code
_entity_poly.pdbx_strand_id
1 'polypeptide(L)'
;MRRFPIVFLFTCLLPLYFSGQPPRLEMLSTGTNTSIRGLSVVDDQVVWVSGSKGTIGRSTDGGQTWKWSVVTGFEKNDFRDIEAFDANTAIIMSVDAPAFILKTTNGGDTWKIVYENKTKGMFLDAMEFWNDKAGIVIGDPIDGRFFIARTFDSGQSWQEIPMDNRPKADSGEACFASSGTNIRALDRDEAVFISGGLRSRFFTRNPPVQLPLLQGKESTGANSIAVWNNKKMQGGRKLIVVGGDFMQAASTEKNCFYSQDRGKTWTAPVTPPHGYRSCVEFVTAQKAVCCGLNGIDISEDGGRNWTLISQEGFHVCRKAKNGSLIFFAGNNGKIGKIVWD
;
A
#
# COMPACT_ATOMS: atom_id res chain seq x y z
N MET A 1 -13.15 38.18 -69.48
CA MET A 1 -12.81 37.93 -68.03
C MET A 1 -13.11 36.47 -67.73
N ARG A 2 -12.07 35.67 -67.65
CA ARG A 2 -12.20 34.23 -67.30
C ARG A 2 -12.07 34.12 -65.75
N ARG A 3 -13.08 33.59 -65.06
CA ARG A 3 -13.07 33.28 -63.60
C ARG A 3 -12.54 31.88 -63.42
N PHE A 4 -11.41 31.71 -62.71
CA PHE A 4 -10.91 30.42 -62.24
C PHE A 4 -11.59 30.07 -60.90
N PRO A 5 -12.07 28.81 -60.67
CA PRO A 5 -12.56 28.38 -59.38
C PRO A 5 -11.36 28.03 -58.46
N ILE A 6 -11.37 28.61 -57.24
CA ILE A 6 -10.43 28.25 -56.17
C ILE A 6 -10.98 26.96 -55.51
N VAL A 7 -10.24 25.86 -55.65
CA VAL A 7 -10.53 24.59 -54.94
C VAL A 7 -9.84 24.66 -53.60
N PHE A 8 -10.64 24.73 -52.52
CA PHE A 8 -10.12 24.56 -51.16
C PHE A 8 -9.95 23.06 -50.87
N LEU A 9 -8.69 22.63 -50.76
CA LEU A 9 -8.33 21.29 -50.31
C LEU A 9 -8.41 21.25 -48.78
N PHE A 10 -9.47 20.64 -48.21
CA PHE A 10 -9.59 20.38 -46.79
C PHE A 10 -8.74 19.15 -46.43
N THR A 11 -7.52 19.38 -45.93
CA THR A 11 -6.69 18.32 -45.35
C THR A 11 -7.25 17.93 -43.97
N CYS A 12 -7.98 16.84 -43.88
CA CYS A 12 -8.40 16.22 -42.65
C CYS A 12 -7.15 15.62 -41.95
N LEU A 13 -6.58 16.33 -40.97
CA LEU A 13 -5.60 15.78 -40.05
C LEU A 13 -6.31 14.83 -39.10
N LEU A 14 -6.27 13.53 -39.39
CA LEU A 14 -6.67 12.50 -38.45
C LEU A 14 -5.65 12.50 -37.29
N PRO A 15 -6.09 12.58 -36.02
CA PRO A 15 -5.17 12.43 -34.91
C PRO A 15 -4.63 11.00 -34.92
N LEU A 16 -3.31 10.87 -35.03
CA LEU A 16 -2.60 9.63 -34.77
C LEU A 16 -2.75 9.32 -33.28
N TYR A 17 -3.71 8.47 -32.92
CA TYR A 17 -3.74 7.83 -31.63
C TYR A 17 -2.53 6.91 -31.55
N PHE A 18 -1.47 7.33 -30.87
CA PHE A 18 -0.45 6.42 -30.37
C PHE A 18 -1.13 5.57 -29.28
N SER A 19 -1.68 4.46 -29.66
CA SER A 19 -2.07 3.39 -28.75
C SER A 19 -0.77 2.73 -28.28
N GLY A 20 -0.21 3.23 -27.18
CA GLY A 20 0.81 2.48 -26.46
C GLY A 20 0.23 1.11 -26.08
N GLN A 21 1.03 0.06 -26.11
CA GLN A 21 0.60 -1.26 -25.68
C GLN A 21 0.13 -1.19 -24.22
N PRO A 22 -0.91 -1.95 -23.83
CA PRO A 22 -1.35 -1.97 -22.44
C PRO A 22 -0.21 -2.49 -21.54
N PRO A 23 -0.09 -1.96 -20.31
CA PRO A 23 0.94 -2.41 -19.39
C PRO A 23 0.82 -3.93 -19.15
N ARG A 24 1.98 -4.62 -19.12
CA ARG A 24 2.06 -6.06 -18.99
C ARG A 24 2.58 -6.47 -17.62
N LEU A 25 1.88 -7.43 -16.99
CA LEU A 25 2.38 -8.10 -15.80
C LEU A 25 3.46 -9.12 -16.20
N GLU A 26 4.66 -8.95 -15.65
CA GLU A 26 5.75 -9.92 -15.73
C GLU A 26 5.82 -10.66 -14.39
N MET A 27 5.66 -11.99 -14.43
CA MET A 27 5.81 -12.84 -13.26
C MET A 27 7.26 -13.16 -13.00
N LEU A 28 7.71 -13.01 -11.76
CA LEU A 28 9.07 -13.28 -11.33
C LEU A 28 9.12 -14.64 -10.59
N SER A 29 10.22 -15.38 -10.76
CA SER A 29 10.42 -16.64 -10.02
C SER A 29 10.81 -16.35 -8.59
N THR A 30 10.18 -17.02 -7.62
CA THR A 30 10.33 -16.69 -6.21
C THR A 30 11.03 -17.76 -5.36
N GLY A 31 10.89 -19.02 -5.69
CA GLY A 31 11.53 -20.13 -4.95
C GLY A 31 11.04 -20.32 -3.50
N THR A 32 9.94 -19.70 -3.09
CA THR A 32 9.32 -19.85 -1.75
C THR A 32 7.81 -20.09 -1.86
N ASN A 33 7.24 -20.66 -0.80
CA ASN A 33 5.79 -20.91 -0.69
C ASN A 33 5.25 -20.20 0.56
N THR A 34 5.49 -18.91 0.70
CA THR A 34 5.01 -18.09 1.82
C THR A 34 3.91 -17.13 1.36
N SER A 35 3.06 -16.69 2.29
CA SER A 35 2.14 -15.56 2.04
C SER A 35 2.89 -14.27 2.29
N ILE A 36 3.15 -13.51 1.23
CA ILE A 36 3.87 -12.24 1.29
C ILE A 36 2.86 -11.10 1.40
N ARG A 37 3.01 -10.26 2.43
CA ARG A 37 2.18 -9.07 2.64
C ARG A 37 3.00 -7.79 2.78
N GLY A 38 4.22 -7.88 3.30
CA GLY A 38 5.15 -6.76 3.33
C GLY A 38 5.95 -6.68 2.03
N LEU A 39 6.04 -5.50 1.46
CA LEU A 39 6.81 -5.20 0.24
C LEU A 39 7.39 -3.79 0.35
N SER A 40 8.70 -3.66 0.22
CA SER A 40 9.40 -2.38 0.15
C SER A 40 10.33 -2.35 -1.05
N VAL A 41 10.11 -1.40 -1.95
CA VAL A 41 10.89 -1.25 -3.19
C VAL A 41 11.73 0.02 -3.07
N VAL A 42 13.02 -0.16 -2.82
CA VAL A 42 13.96 0.96 -2.61
C VAL A 42 14.18 1.70 -3.94
N ASP A 43 14.50 0.94 -4.97
CA ASP A 43 14.68 1.40 -6.35
C ASP A 43 14.32 0.27 -7.33
N ASP A 44 14.58 0.46 -8.61
CA ASP A 44 14.26 -0.54 -9.65
C ASP A 44 15.11 -1.84 -9.55
N GLN A 45 16.12 -1.87 -8.65
CA GLN A 45 17.01 -3.04 -8.44
C GLN A 45 16.79 -3.68 -7.05
N VAL A 46 16.62 -2.86 -6.00
CA VAL A 46 16.58 -3.34 -4.61
C VAL A 46 15.14 -3.47 -4.14
N VAL A 47 14.73 -4.72 -3.92
CA VAL A 47 13.37 -5.09 -3.49
C VAL A 47 13.45 -6.01 -2.27
N TRP A 48 12.65 -5.70 -1.25
CA TRP A 48 12.51 -6.49 -0.05
C TRP A 48 11.06 -6.94 0.12
N VAL A 49 10.89 -8.15 0.63
CA VAL A 49 9.58 -8.71 0.98
C VAL A 49 9.61 -9.37 2.33
N SER A 50 8.47 -9.39 3.01
CA SER A 50 8.27 -10.11 4.27
C SER A 50 6.94 -10.86 4.24
N GLY A 51 6.87 -11.96 4.98
CA GLY A 51 5.68 -12.80 4.95
C GLY A 51 5.57 -13.75 6.13
N SER A 52 4.69 -14.72 5.97
CA SER A 52 4.40 -15.73 6.99
C SER A 52 5.59 -16.62 7.30
N LYS A 53 5.56 -17.28 8.48
CA LYS A 53 6.58 -18.22 8.95
C LYS A 53 7.98 -17.60 9.03
N GLY A 54 8.05 -16.35 9.47
CA GLY A 54 9.32 -15.64 9.64
C GLY A 54 10.08 -15.37 8.34
N THR A 55 9.45 -15.52 7.18
CA THR A 55 10.11 -15.46 5.87
C THR A 55 10.40 -14.03 5.44
N ILE A 56 11.63 -13.81 4.98
CA ILE A 56 12.11 -12.57 4.36
C ILE A 56 12.74 -12.90 3.02
N GLY A 57 12.52 -12.06 2.02
CA GLY A 57 13.18 -12.12 0.73
C GLY A 57 13.82 -10.79 0.37
N ARG A 58 15.00 -10.83 -0.25
CA ARG A 58 15.67 -9.67 -0.81
C ARG A 58 16.18 -9.95 -2.21
N SER A 59 15.93 -9.03 -3.12
CA SER A 59 16.54 -8.97 -4.45
C SER A 59 17.38 -7.70 -4.57
N THR A 60 18.47 -7.76 -5.35
CA THR A 60 19.34 -6.63 -5.71
C THR A 60 19.55 -6.49 -7.20
N ASP A 61 18.72 -7.17 -7.99
CA ASP A 61 18.80 -7.23 -9.46
C ASP A 61 17.41 -7.08 -10.13
N GLY A 62 16.52 -6.31 -9.49
CA GLY A 62 15.19 -6.03 -10.03
C GLY A 62 14.25 -7.24 -10.00
N GLY A 63 14.45 -8.12 -9.01
CA GLY A 63 13.62 -9.30 -8.81
C GLY A 63 13.98 -10.51 -9.64
N GLN A 64 15.13 -10.51 -10.35
CA GLN A 64 15.58 -11.65 -11.15
C GLN A 64 16.04 -12.80 -10.26
N THR A 65 16.79 -12.48 -9.20
CA THR A 65 17.19 -13.44 -8.16
C THR A 65 16.82 -12.97 -6.76
N TRP A 66 16.62 -13.93 -5.86
CA TRP A 66 16.16 -13.67 -4.49
C TRP A 66 17.03 -14.40 -3.47
N LYS A 67 17.47 -13.69 -2.46
CA LYS A 67 18.02 -14.27 -1.25
C LYS A 67 16.87 -14.43 -0.24
N TRP A 68 16.46 -15.69 -0.01
CA TRP A 68 15.43 -16.03 0.96
C TRP A 68 16.05 -16.44 2.29
N SER A 69 15.44 -16.02 3.39
CA SER A 69 15.81 -16.44 4.73
C SER A 69 14.58 -16.52 5.63
N VAL A 70 14.72 -17.26 6.73
CA VAL A 70 13.76 -17.26 7.85
C VAL A 70 14.46 -16.60 9.02
N VAL A 71 13.81 -15.65 9.66
CA VAL A 71 14.39 -14.95 10.82
C VAL A 71 14.46 -15.90 11.99
N THR A 72 15.67 -16.20 12.45
CA THR A 72 15.93 -17.14 13.54
C THR A 72 15.22 -16.71 14.82
N GLY A 73 14.46 -17.64 15.42
CA GLY A 73 13.64 -17.39 16.61
C GLY A 73 12.26 -16.80 16.33
N PHE A 74 11.94 -16.53 15.03
CA PHE A 74 10.67 -15.96 14.60
C PHE A 74 9.97 -16.81 13.52
N GLU A 75 10.25 -18.09 13.46
CA GLU A 75 9.75 -19.05 12.46
C GLU A 75 8.21 -19.21 12.48
N LYS A 76 7.56 -18.77 13.55
CA LYS A 76 6.10 -18.79 13.70
C LYS A 76 5.44 -17.44 13.44
N ASN A 77 6.23 -16.37 13.36
CA ASN A 77 5.70 -15.00 13.19
C ASN A 77 5.26 -14.73 11.74
N ASP A 78 4.24 -13.92 11.61
CA ASP A 78 3.77 -13.39 10.34
C ASP A 78 4.24 -11.92 10.23
N PHE A 79 5.23 -11.68 9.36
CA PHE A 79 5.75 -10.34 9.10
C PHE A 79 4.95 -9.70 7.97
N ARG A 80 4.00 -8.83 8.32
CA ARG A 80 3.06 -8.25 7.35
C ARG A 80 3.44 -6.90 6.81
N ASP A 81 4.49 -6.30 7.34
CA ASP A 81 5.03 -5.06 6.78
C ASP A 81 6.56 -5.03 6.88
N ILE A 82 7.16 -4.28 5.95
CA ILE A 82 8.59 -4.09 5.83
C ILE A 82 8.89 -2.71 5.27
N GLU A 83 9.85 -2.01 5.87
CA GLU A 83 10.42 -0.78 5.36
C GLU A 83 11.92 -0.97 5.12
N ALA A 84 12.36 -0.85 3.87
CA ALA A 84 13.77 -0.94 3.49
C ALA A 84 14.30 0.43 3.06
N PHE A 85 15.50 0.74 3.50
CA PHE A 85 16.19 2.01 3.20
C PHE A 85 17.23 1.84 2.10
N ASP A 86 17.84 0.66 2.05
CA ASP A 86 18.85 0.26 1.06
C ASP A 86 18.94 -1.28 0.97
N ALA A 87 19.96 -1.81 0.28
CA ALA A 87 20.18 -3.25 0.16
C ALA A 87 20.57 -3.95 1.47
N ASN A 88 20.99 -3.21 2.51
CA ASN A 88 21.49 -3.75 3.77
C ASN A 88 20.55 -3.48 4.95
N THR A 89 19.83 -2.36 4.91
CA THR A 89 19.07 -1.84 6.05
C THR A 89 17.57 -1.95 5.80
N ALA A 90 16.89 -2.72 6.66
CA ALA A 90 15.44 -2.86 6.63
C ALA A 90 14.87 -3.06 8.05
N ILE A 91 13.60 -2.76 8.21
CA ILE A 91 12.81 -2.95 9.42
C ILE A 91 11.59 -3.80 9.05
N ILE A 92 11.29 -4.82 9.83
CA ILE A 92 10.11 -5.68 9.67
C ILE A 92 9.24 -5.65 10.91
N MET A 93 7.96 -5.92 10.74
CA MET A 93 6.96 -5.87 11.78
C MET A 93 6.11 -7.14 11.79
N SER A 94 6.06 -7.83 12.93
CA SER A 94 5.11 -8.92 13.14
C SER A 94 3.78 -8.39 13.70
N VAL A 95 2.71 -9.15 13.50
CA VAL A 95 1.35 -8.67 13.82
C VAL A 95 0.92 -9.02 15.24
N ASP A 96 0.86 -10.30 15.61
CA ASP A 96 0.23 -10.78 16.84
C ASP A 96 1.09 -10.59 18.10
N ALA A 97 0.45 -10.56 19.25
CA ALA A 97 1.12 -10.51 20.57
C ALA A 97 1.84 -11.84 20.92
N PRO A 98 3.12 -11.79 21.31
CA PRO A 98 3.96 -10.60 21.39
C PRO A 98 4.29 -10.04 19.99
N ALA A 99 3.93 -8.76 19.78
CA ALA A 99 4.24 -8.09 18.54
C ALA A 99 5.68 -7.54 18.58
N PHE A 100 6.40 -7.70 17.47
CA PHE A 100 7.80 -7.33 17.37
C PHE A 100 8.04 -6.38 16.19
N ILE A 101 8.97 -5.45 16.39
CA ILE A 101 9.65 -4.77 15.30
C ILE A 101 11.11 -5.15 15.36
N LEU A 102 11.65 -5.62 14.23
CA LEU A 102 13.06 -6.02 14.12
C LEU A 102 13.75 -5.19 13.04
N LYS A 103 15.04 -4.95 13.25
CA LYS A 103 15.89 -4.21 12.32
C LYS A 103 17.11 -5.02 11.92
N THR A 104 17.44 -4.98 10.63
CA THR A 104 18.72 -5.45 10.08
C THR A 104 19.53 -4.29 9.53
N THR A 105 20.87 -4.43 9.52
CA THR A 105 21.82 -3.52 8.86
C THR A 105 22.87 -4.27 8.03
N ASN A 106 22.65 -5.57 7.80
CA ASN A 106 23.58 -6.45 7.09
C ASN A 106 22.86 -7.31 6.02
N GLY A 107 21.81 -6.78 5.41
CA GLY A 107 21.14 -7.44 4.31
C GLY A 107 20.27 -8.62 4.72
N GLY A 108 19.79 -8.63 5.97
CA GLY A 108 18.92 -9.65 6.51
C GLY A 108 19.65 -10.89 7.04
N ASP A 109 20.99 -10.83 7.20
CA ASP A 109 21.75 -11.94 7.79
C ASP A 109 21.47 -12.08 9.28
N THR A 110 21.30 -10.95 9.97
CA THR A 110 20.89 -10.91 11.38
C THR A 110 19.85 -9.83 11.62
N TRP A 111 18.98 -10.06 12.60
CA TRP A 111 17.92 -9.15 12.98
C TRP A 111 17.96 -8.87 14.48
N LYS A 112 17.84 -7.61 14.85
CA LYS A 112 17.79 -7.14 16.24
C LYS A 112 16.36 -6.73 16.58
N ILE A 113 15.83 -7.19 17.73
CA ILE A 113 14.56 -6.68 18.28
C ILE A 113 14.79 -5.22 18.69
N VAL A 114 13.99 -4.31 18.13
CA VAL A 114 14.01 -2.87 18.42
C VAL A 114 12.73 -2.40 19.12
N TYR A 115 11.71 -3.26 19.13
CA TYR A 115 10.46 -3.08 19.87
C TYR A 115 9.79 -4.43 20.13
N GLU A 116 9.21 -4.60 21.33
CA GLU A 116 8.40 -5.73 21.72
C GLU A 116 7.20 -5.24 22.53
N ASN A 117 6.01 -5.73 22.21
CA ASN A 117 4.80 -5.45 22.98
C ASN A 117 4.02 -6.74 23.26
N LYS A 118 3.84 -7.07 24.55
CA LYS A 118 3.16 -8.28 25.04
C LYS A 118 1.73 -8.03 25.48
N THR A 119 1.21 -6.81 25.28
CA THR A 119 -0.16 -6.46 25.66
C THR A 119 -1.13 -7.41 24.98
N LYS A 120 -2.03 -8.00 25.75
CA LYS A 120 -3.08 -8.89 25.23
C LYS A 120 -3.93 -8.14 24.21
N GLY A 121 -4.09 -8.72 23.01
CA GLY A 121 -4.83 -8.11 21.91
C GLY A 121 -4.00 -7.14 21.06
N MET A 122 -2.70 -6.99 21.34
CA MET A 122 -1.81 -6.25 20.45
C MET A 122 -1.80 -6.88 19.05
N PHE A 123 -2.07 -6.04 18.07
CA PHE A 123 -1.98 -6.40 16.66
C PHE A 123 -1.48 -5.16 15.89
N LEU A 124 -0.29 -5.28 15.28
CA LEU A 124 0.30 -4.20 14.49
C LEU A 124 -0.13 -4.35 13.03
N ASP A 125 -0.56 -3.26 12.39
CA ASP A 125 -1.16 -3.29 11.07
C ASP A 125 -0.27 -2.76 9.96
N ALA A 126 0.40 -1.64 10.18
CA ALA A 126 1.22 -1.00 9.18
C ALA A 126 2.27 -0.08 9.79
N MET A 127 3.33 0.13 9.03
CA MET A 127 4.46 1.00 9.34
C MET A 127 4.77 1.90 8.14
N GLU A 128 5.07 3.17 8.38
CA GLU A 128 5.44 4.10 7.34
C GLU A 128 6.51 5.07 7.84
N PHE A 129 7.42 5.50 6.97
CA PHE A 129 8.50 6.42 7.32
C PHE A 129 8.41 7.73 6.53
N TRP A 130 8.57 8.87 7.23
CA TRP A 130 8.69 10.19 6.59
C TRP A 130 10.04 10.35 5.88
N ASN A 131 11.07 9.81 6.50
CA ASN A 131 12.47 9.84 6.07
C ASN A 131 13.23 8.72 6.77
N ASP A 132 14.55 8.62 6.56
CA ASP A 132 15.39 7.56 7.12
C ASP A 132 15.45 7.54 8.66
N LYS A 133 14.99 8.60 9.35
CA LYS A 133 15.06 8.72 10.81
C LYS A 133 13.71 8.59 11.51
N ALA A 134 12.66 9.15 10.91
CA ALA A 134 11.36 9.27 11.55
C ALA A 134 10.32 8.36 10.90
N GLY A 135 9.67 7.54 11.72
CA GLY A 135 8.63 6.61 11.30
C GLY A 135 7.50 6.50 12.32
N ILE A 136 6.44 5.85 11.90
CA ILE A 136 5.23 5.59 12.67
C ILE A 136 4.75 4.17 12.41
N VAL A 137 4.23 3.52 13.44
CA VAL A 137 3.51 2.26 13.36
C VAL A 137 2.12 2.43 13.94
N ILE A 138 1.13 1.82 13.31
CA ILE A 138 -0.23 1.74 13.82
C ILE A 138 -0.64 0.29 14.04
N GLY A 139 -1.61 0.10 14.92
CA GLY A 139 -2.22 -1.20 15.20
C GLY A 139 -3.67 -1.06 15.62
N ASP A 140 -4.30 -2.20 15.76
CA ASP A 140 -5.69 -2.33 16.17
C ASP A 140 -5.99 -1.64 17.50
N PRO A 141 -7.24 -1.30 17.73
CA PRO A 141 -7.64 -0.66 18.98
C PRO A 141 -7.43 -1.53 20.21
N ILE A 142 -6.74 -0.96 21.20
CA ILE A 142 -6.66 -1.49 22.57
C ILE A 142 -7.39 -0.51 23.48
N ASP A 143 -8.30 -1.01 24.29
CA ASP A 143 -9.15 -0.19 25.19
C ASP A 143 -9.85 0.96 24.44
N GLY A 144 -10.36 0.68 23.23
CA GLY A 144 -11.09 1.62 22.39
C GLY A 144 -10.25 2.71 21.74
N ARG A 145 -8.92 2.54 21.63
CA ARG A 145 -8.03 3.50 20.96
C ARG A 145 -7.01 2.78 20.07
N PHE A 146 -6.82 3.28 18.87
CA PHE A 146 -5.82 2.74 17.95
C PHE A 146 -4.42 2.82 18.52
N PHE A 147 -3.68 1.71 18.44
CA PHE A 147 -2.30 1.71 18.87
C PHE A 147 -1.44 2.56 17.93
N ILE A 148 -0.56 3.38 18.50
CA ILE A 148 0.41 4.17 17.74
C ILE A 148 1.73 4.22 18.50
N ALA A 149 2.85 3.96 17.78
CA ALA A 149 4.19 4.25 18.26
C ALA A 149 5.00 4.97 17.17
N ARG A 150 6.03 5.71 17.57
CA ARG A 150 6.89 6.50 16.67
C ARG A 150 8.35 6.22 16.96
N THR A 151 9.17 6.34 15.93
CA THR A 151 10.62 6.37 16.00
C THR A 151 11.15 7.69 15.46
N PHE A 152 12.33 8.13 15.98
CA PHE A 152 13.06 9.32 15.54
C PHE A 152 14.55 9.03 15.36
N ASP A 153 14.94 7.76 15.46
CA ASP A 153 16.33 7.28 15.46
C ASP A 153 16.55 6.17 14.42
N SER A 154 15.86 6.27 13.28
CA SER A 154 15.94 5.28 12.21
C SER A 154 15.38 3.90 12.61
N GLY A 155 14.41 3.87 13.51
CA GLY A 155 13.80 2.63 13.99
C GLY A 155 14.70 1.83 14.94
N GLN A 156 15.66 2.46 15.62
CA GLN A 156 16.46 1.78 16.65
C GLN A 156 15.68 1.65 17.97
N SER A 157 14.77 2.57 18.22
CA SER A 157 13.80 2.51 19.32
C SER A 157 12.45 3.07 18.90
N TRP A 158 11.39 2.67 19.60
CA TRP A 158 10.01 3.08 19.33
C TRP A 158 9.35 3.56 20.61
N GLN A 159 8.69 4.70 20.53
CA GLN A 159 8.00 5.35 21.65
C GLN A 159 6.49 5.29 21.40
N GLU A 160 5.77 4.67 22.30
CA GLU A 160 4.32 4.62 22.24
C GLU A 160 3.72 6.01 22.49
N ILE A 161 2.73 6.38 21.70
CA ILE A 161 1.91 7.55 21.98
C ILE A 161 1.07 7.27 23.24
N PRO A 162 1.06 8.18 24.24
CA PRO A 162 0.24 8.01 25.43
C PRO A 162 -1.22 7.74 25.07
N MET A 163 -1.88 6.87 25.84
CA MET A 163 -3.24 6.39 25.54
C MET A 163 -4.20 7.55 25.28
N ASP A 164 -4.18 8.59 26.09
CA ASP A 164 -5.11 9.73 25.97
C ASP A 164 -4.95 10.53 24.67
N ASN A 165 -3.79 10.43 24.03
CA ASN A 165 -3.46 11.10 22.77
C ASN A 165 -3.71 10.21 21.54
N ARG A 166 -4.06 8.94 21.74
CA ARG A 166 -4.36 8.02 20.62
C ARG A 166 -5.78 8.28 20.09
N PRO A 167 -6.01 8.16 18.77
CA PRO A 167 -7.35 8.28 18.19
C PRO A 167 -8.31 7.24 18.77
N LYS A 168 -9.54 7.66 19.07
CA LYS A 168 -10.59 6.77 19.53
C LYS A 168 -11.11 5.92 18.37
N ALA A 169 -11.29 4.63 18.63
CA ALA A 169 -11.99 3.71 17.76
C ALA A 169 -13.46 3.60 18.17
N ASP A 170 -14.33 3.37 17.21
CA ASP A 170 -15.70 2.94 17.47
C ASP A 170 -15.75 1.42 17.68
N SER A 171 -16.85 0.91 18.24
CA SER A 171 -17.00 -0.53 18.46
C SER A 171 -16.94 -1.32 17.14
N GLY A 172 -16.08 -2.34 17.08
CA GLY A 172 -15.89 -3.18 15.92
C GLY A 172 -15.13 -2.50 14.76
N GLU A 173 -14.49 -1.38 15.02
CA GLU A 173 -13.57 -0.73 14.08
C GLU A 173 -12.15 -1.28 14.29
N ALA A 174 -11.45 -1.55 13.18
CA ALA A 174 -10.11 -2.11 13.17
C ALA A 174 -9.29 -1.54 12.02
N CYS A 175 -7.99 -1.76 12.04
CA CYS A 175 -7.13 -1.61 10.87
C CYS A 175 -7.00 -2.97 10.15
N PHE A 176 -6.43 -3.00 8.94
CA PHE A 176 -6.23 -4.23 8.21
C PHE A 176 -4.79 -4.39 7.78
N ALA A 177 -4.07 -5.32 8.39
CA ALA A 177 -2.69 -5.69 8.04
C ALA A 177 -2.63 -6.50 6.72
N SER A 178 -3.32 -6.04 5.68
CA SER A 178 -3.41 -6.76 4.41
C SER A 178 -2.22 -6.48 3.48
N SER A 179 -1.61 -5.29 3.58
CA SER A 179 -0.55 -4.84 2.69
C SER A 179 0.38 -3.78 3.28
N GLY A 180 0.25 -3.44 4.58
CA GLY A 180 1.03 -2.35 5.20
C GLY A 180 0.73 -0.96 4.59
N THR A 181 -0.46 -0.75 3.98
CA THR A 181 -0.76 0.48 3.23
C THR A 181 -1.98 1.24 3.74
N ASN A 182 -2.44 0.92 4.91
CA ASN A 182 -3.54 1.63 5.58
C ASN A 182 -3.08 2.91 6.29
N ILE A 183 -1.78 3.21 6.32
CA ILE A 183 -1.18 4.47 6.78
C ILE A 183 -0.32 5.09 5.70
N ARG A 184 -0.25 6.42 5.64
CA ARG A 184 0.68 7.19 4.82
C ARG A 184 1.24 8.37 5.59
N ALA A 185 2.56 8.49 5.57
CA ALA A 185 3.27 9.68 6.02
C ALA A 185 3.01 10.84 5.06
N LEU A 186 2.72 12.01 5.61
CA LEU A 186 2.60 13.25 4.87
C LEU A 186 3.78 14.18 5.18
N ASP A 187 3.75 15.38 4.61
CA ASP A 187 4.70 16.44 4.93
C ASP A 187 4.63 16.83 6.43
N ARG A 188 5.76 17.31 6.99
CA ARG A 188 5.85 17.90 8.33
C ARG A 188 5.38 16.99 9.47
N ASP A 189 5.82 15.74 9.52
CA ASP A 189 5.49 14.77 10.58
C ASP A 189 3.98 14.44 10.72
N GLU A 190 3.17 14.80 9.75
CA GLU A 190 1.78 14.33 9.67
C GLU A 190 1.71 12.91 9.12
N ALA A 191 0.74 12.16 9.60
CA ALA A 191 0.33 10.89 9.00
C ALA A 191 -1.18 10.86 8.88
N VAL A 192 -1.65 10.12 7.88
CA VAL A 192 -3.06 9.78 7.72
C VAL A 192 -3.20 8.27 7.70
N PHE A 193 -4.28 7.76 8.29
CA PHE A 193 -4.57 6.34 8.22
C PHE A 193 -6.08 6.10 8.05
N ILE A 194 -6.43 4.89 7.70
CA ILE A 194 -7.81 4.45 7.47
C ILE A 194 -8.11 3.22 8.30
N SER A 195 -9.38 3.08 8.67
CA SER A 195 -9.92 1.93 9.37
C SER A 195 -10.99 1.21 8.54
N GLY A 196 -11.38 0.03 8.99
CA GLY A 196 -12.44 -0.79 8.44
C GLY A 196 -13.18 -1.55 9.55
N GLY A 197 -13.92 -2.59 9.20
CA GLY A 197 -14.77 -3.34 10.11
C GLY A 197 -16.20 -2.82 10.11
N LEU A 198 -16.80 -2.72 11.28
CA LEU A 198 -18.16 -2.19 11.45
C LEU A 198 -18.25 -0.71 11.07
N ARG A 199 -17.13 0.00 11.14
CA ARG A 199 -16.96 1.37 10.67
C ARG A 199 -15.69 1.52 9.87
N SER A 200 -15.71 2.42 8.88
CA SER A 200 -14.56 2.77 8.06
C SER A 200 -14.40 4.29 8.05
N ARG A 201 -13.26 4.76 8.58
CA ARG A 201 -12.98 6.19 8.74
C ARG A 201 -11.58 6.55 8.20
N PHE A 202 -11.44 7.81 7.82
CA PHE A 202 -10.19 8.46 7.45
C PHE A 202 -9.74 9.36 8.60
N PHE A 203 -8.53 9.11 9.10
CA PHE A 203 -7.95 9.79 10.24
C PHE A 203 -6.84 10.73 9.80
N THR A 204 -6.89 11.94 10.36
CA THR A 204 -5.88 12.99 10.24
C THR A 204 -5.68 13.62 11.62
N ARG A 205 -4.97 14.75 11.71
CA ARG A 205 -4.95 15.57 12.95
C ARG A 205 -6.31 16.22 13.27
N ASN A 206 -7.22 16.32 12.29
CA ASN A 206 -8.59 16.80 12.47
C ASN A 206 -9.51 15.64 12.91
N PRO A 207 -10.74 15.94 13.34
CA PRO A 207 -11.72 14.91 13.60
C PRO A 207 -11.85 13.93 12.42
N PRO A 208 -12.00 12.62 12.69
CA PRO A 208 -12.05 11.62 11.63
C PRO A 208 -13.27 11.78 10.73
N VAL A 209 -13.09 11.51 9.45
CA VAL A 209 -14.15 11.56 8.43
C VAL A 209 -14.60 10.14 8.10
N GLN A 210 -15.92 9.90 8.12
CA GLN A 210 -16.47 8.62 7.72
C GLN A 210 -16.23 8.38 6.22
N LEU A 211 -15.68 7.22 5.88
CA LEU A 211 -15.50 6.79 4.51
C LEU A 211 -16.78 6.15 3.98
N PRO A 212 -17.13 6.40 2.71
CA PRO A 212 -18.32 5.82 2.10
C PRO A 212 -18.12 4.39 1.58
N LEU A 213 -16.98 3.73 1.89
CA LEU A 213 -16.73 2.34 1.52
C LEU A 213 -17.74 1.39 2.14
N LEU A 214 -17.82 0.17 1.58
CA LEU A 214 -18.60 -0.92 2.17
C LEU A 214 -18.08 -1.18 3.60
N GLN A 215 -18.99 -1.20 4.56
CA GLN A 215 -18.68 -1.38 5.98
C GLN A 215 -19.88 -2.04 6.70
N GLY A 216 -19.74 -2.39 7.97
CA GLY A 216 -20.81 -2.99 8.76
C GLY A 216 -20.62 -4.48 9.05
N LYS A 217 -19.49 -5.07 8.62
CA LYS A 217 -19.05 -6.42 8.97
C LYS A 217 -17.55 -6.37 9.28
N GLU A 218 -17.06 -7.30 10.07
CA GLU A 218 -15.62 -7.42 10.39
C GLU A 218 -14.74 -7.62 9.15
N SER A 219 -15.31 -8.17 8.05
CA SER A 219 -14.60 -8.40 6.78
C SER A 219 -14.64 -7.20 5.81
N THR A 220 -15.33 -6.11 6.16
CA THR A 220 -15.56 -4.98 5.24
C THR A 220 -14.80 -3.74 5.65
N GLY A 221 -14.55 -2.84 4.70
CA GLY A 221 -13.98 -1.52 4.97
C GLY A 221 -12.79 -1.16 4.10
N ALA A 222 -12.13 -0.06 4.49
CA ALA A 222 -10.94 0.40 3.80
C ALA A 222 -9.72 -0.42 4.20
N ASN A 223 -8.94 -0.85 3.22
CA ASN A 223 -7.74 -1.66 3.40
C ASN A 223 -6.45 -0.91 3.03
N SER A 224 -6.54 -0.02 2.07
CA SER A 224 -5.37 0.71 1.57
C SER A 224 -5.72 2.13 1.16
N ILE A 225 -4.80 3.04 1.44
CA ILE A 225 -4.85 4.43 1.00
C ILE A 225 -3.61 4.80 0.21
N ALA A 226 -3.79 5.40 -0.97
CA ALA A 226 -2.72 6.05 -1.72
C ALA A 226 -2.84 7.57 -1.61
N VAL A 227 -1.70 8.24 -1.50
CA VAL A 227 -1.59 9.70 -1.38
C VAL A 227 -0.61 10.22 -2.43
N TRP A 228 -1.07 11.06 -3.33
CA TRP A 228 -0.19 11.67 -4.32
C TRP A 228 0.62 12.83 -3.72
N ASN A 229 1.93 12.86 -4.00
CA ASN A 229 2.88 13.87 -3.50
C ASN A 229 2.87 14.01 -1.97
N ASN A 230 2.76 12.91 -1.25
CA ASN A 230 2.65 12.89 0.22
C ASN A 230 3.79 13.61 0.95
N LYS A 231 5.00 13.64 0.38
CA LYS A 231 6.22 14.25 0.97
C LYS A 231 6.51 15.67 0.49
N LYS A 232 5.63 16.29 -0.32
CA LYS A 232 5.78 17.67 -0.79
C LYS A 232 4.90 18.62 0.00
N MET A 233 5.41 19.81 0.29
CA MET A 233 4.61 20.88 0.89
C MET A 233 3.33 21.12 0.06
N GLN A 234 2.15 21.13 0.70
CA GLN A 234 0.83 21.10 0.08
C GLN A 234 0.48 19.81 -0.69
N GLY A 235 1.28 18.75 -0.57
CA GLY A 235 0.94 17.42 -1.06
C GLY A 235 -0.33 16.84 -0.43
N GLY A 236 -0.68 15.64 -0.82
CA GLY A 236 -1.81 14.90 -0.23
C GLY A 236 -3.20 15.42 -0.64
N ARG A 237 -3.33 16.25 -1.68
CA ARG A 237 -4.65 16.69 -2.16
C ARG A 237 -5.41 15.56 -2.84
N LYS A 238 -4.71 14.71 -3.59
CA LYS A 238 -5.30 13.57 -4.28
C LYS A 238 -5.08 12.31 -3.44
N LEU A 239 -6.17 11.65 -3.10
CA LEU A 239 -6.20 10.41 -2.34
C LEU A 239 -7.05 9.40 -3.09
N ILE A 240 -6.69 8.13 -2.96
CA ILE A 240 -7.53 6.99 -3.37
C ILE A 240 -7.57 6.04 -2.18
N VAL A 241 -8.76 5.58 -1.83
CA VAL A 241 -8.97 4.51 -0.85
C VAL A 241 -9.61 3.31 -1.53
N VAL A 242 -9.11 2.12 -1.22
CA VAL A 242 -9.68 0.86 -1.72
C VAL A 242 -9.92 -0.11 -0.56
N GLY A 243 -10.82 -1.06 -0.78
CA GLY A 243 -11.16 -2.09 0.18
C GLY A 243 -12.30 -2.94 -0.34
N GLY A 244 -13.39 -3.03 0.38
CA GLY A 244 -14.56 -3.85 0.08
C GLY A 244 -14.76 -4.95 1.11
N ASP A 245 -15.26 -6.10 0.71
CA ASP A 245 -15.41 -7.30 1.55
C ASP A 245 -14.40 -8.37 1.12
N PHE A 246 -13.39 -8.67 1.95
CA PHE A 246 -12.38 -9.68 1.61
C PHE A 246 -12.94 -11.12 1.60
N MET A 247 -14.11 -11.35 2.19
CA MET A 247 -14.84 -12.62 2.08
C MET A 247 -15.65 -12.74 0.78
N GLN A 248 -15.80 -11.63 0.02
CA GLN A 248 -16.49 -11.57 -1.26
C GLN A 248 -15.58 -10.91 -2.31
N ALA A 249 -14.46 -11.55 -2.61
CA ALA A 249 -13.38 -10.98 -3.41
C ALA A 249 -13.83 -10.45 -4.80
N ALA A 250 -14.90 -10.96 -5.38
CA ALA A 250 -15.42 -10.51 -6.66
C ALA A 250 -16.42 -9.34 -6.56
N SER A 251 -16.84 -8.95 -5.34
CA SER A 251 -17.79 -7.85 -5.16
C SER A 251 -17.12 -6.50 -5.45
N THR A 252 -17.76 -5.69 -6.28
CA THR A 252 -17.35 -4.32 -6.60
C THR A 252 -18.10 -3.27 -5.77
N GLU A 253 -18.96 -3.71 -4.86
CA GLU A 253 -19.81 -2.82 -4.08
C GLU A 253 -18.96 -1.91 -3.18
N LYS A 254 -19.02 -0.60 -3.45
CA LYS A 254 -18.36 0.46 -2.66
C LYS A 254 -16.91 0.13 -2.29
N ASN A 255 -16.16 -0.46 -3.23
CA ASN A 255 -14.80 -0.96 -3.01
C ASN A 255 -13.71 0.09 -3.23
N CYS A 256 -14.05 1.28 -3.77
CA CYS A 256 -13.10 2.33 -4.09
C CYS A 256 -13.75 3.71 -4.01
N PHE A 257 -13.00 4.69 -3.50
CA PHE A 257 -13.35 6.12 -3.53
C PHE A 257 -12.09 6.96 -3.71
N TYR A 258 -12.23 8.14 -4.31
CA TYR A 258 -11.15 9.09 -4.43
C TYR A 258 -11.52 10.47 -3.89
N SER A 259 -10.52 11.23 -3.48
CA SER A 259 -10.63 12.61 -3.01
C SER A 259 -9.66 13.51 -3.77
N GLN A 260 -10.03 14.78 -3.96
CA GLN A 260 -9.19 15.81 -4.56
C GLN A 260 -8.95 17.02 -3.63
N ASP A 261 -9.40 16.91 -2.38
CA ASP A 261 -9.45 18.00 -1.39
C ASP A 261 -8.89 17.59 -0.02
N ARG A 262 -7.92 16.65 0.00
CA ARG A 262 -7.28 16.10 1.21
C ARG A 262 -8.22 15.27 2.08
N GLY A 263 -9.15 14.55 1.47
CA GLY A 263 -10.07 13.67 2.17
C GLY A 263 -11.25 14.37 2.85
N LYS A 264 -11.52 15.64 2.52
CA LYS A 264 -12.72 16.34 3.01
C LYS A 264 -13.98 15.79 2.36
N THR A 265 -13.92 15.50 1.07
CA THR A 265 -14.98 14.86 0.30
C THR A 265 -14.47 13.63 -0.44
N TRP A 266 -15.34 12.65 -0.64
CA TRP A 266 -15.04 11.38 -1.28
C TRP A 266 -16.03 11.11 -2.40
N THR A 267 -15.53 10.76 -3.58
CA THR A 267 -16.32 10.49 -4.79
C THR A 267 -16.14 9.05 -5.22
N ALA A 268 -17.24 8.38 -5.56
CA ALA A 268 -17.19 7.05 -6.15
C ALA A 268 -16.64 7.11 -7.58
N PRO A 269 -15.85 6.10 -8.02
CA PRO A 269 -15.46 5.98 -9.42
C PRO A 269 -16.66 5.74 -10.32
N VAL A 270 -16.54 6.12 -11.59
CA VAL A 270 -17.54 5.80 -12.63
C VAL A 270 -17.48 4.30 -12.96
N THR A 271 -16.24 3.79 -13.14
CA THR A 271 -15.97 2.35 -13.28
C THR A 271 -15.08 1.93 -12.10
N PRO A 272 -15.60 1.18 -11.12
CA PRO A 272 -14.83 0.74 -9.97
C PRO A 272 -13.82 -0.36 -10.34
N PRO A 273 -12.82 -0.65 -9.47
CA PRO A 273 -11.99 -1.84 -9.58
C PRO A 273 -12.82 -3.13 -9.58
N HIS A 274 -12.30 -4.18 -10.23
CA HIS A 274 -13.01 -5.45 -10.46
C HIS A 274 -13.01 -6.40 -9.25
N GLY A 275 -13.33 -5.88 -8.07
CA GLY A 275 -13.51 -6.65 -6.83
C GLY A 275 -12.82 -6.01 -5.63
N TYR A 276 -12.72 -6.76 -4.52
CA TYR A 276 -11.98 -6.37 -3.33
C TYR A 276 -10.52 -6.04 -3.67
N ARG A 277 -10.03 -4.92 -3.15
CA ARG A 277 -8.63 -4.50 -3.31
C ARG A 277 -7.96 -4.27 -1.97
N SER A 278 -6.84 -4.97 -1.77
CA SER A 278 -6.03 -4.89 -0.54
C SER A 278 -4.97 -3.81 -0.58
N CYS A 279 -4.61 -3.34 -1.77
CA CYS A 279 -3.56 -2.34 -1.94
C CYS A 279 -3.84 -1.41 -3.12
N VAL A 280 -3.49 -0.14 -2.97
CA VAL A 280 -3.49 0.87 -4.04
C VAL A 280 -2.25 1.75 -3.95
N GLU A 281 -1.69 2.11 -5.12
CA GLU A 281 -0.49 2.95 -5.23
C GLU A 281 -0.62 3.94 -6.39
N PHE A 282 -0.19 5.20 -6.20
CA PHE A 282 -0.06 6.15 -7.28
C PHE A 282 1.23 5.93 -8.07
N VAL A 283 1.12 5.88 -9.39
CA VAL A 283 2.26 5.88 -10.33
C VAL A 283 2.63 7.30 -10.73
N THR A 284 1.62 8.07 -11.09
CA THR A 284 1.69 9.50 -11.39
C THR A 284 0.46 10.20 -10.79
N ALA A 285 0.33 11.51 -10.98
CA ALA A 285 -0.86 12.26 -10.54
C ALA A 285 -2.18 11.78 -11.16
N GLN A 286 -2.13 11.04 -12.28
CA GLN A 286 -3.29 10.53 -13.00
C GLN A 286 -3.31 8.99 -13.02
N LYS A 287 -2.14 8.35 -13.00
CA LYS A 287 -2.05 6.88 -13.04
C LYS A 287 -2.02 6.31 -11.63
N ALA A 288 -2.84 5.30 -11.39
CA ALA A 288 -2.84 4.51 -10.18
C ALA A 288 -3.00 3.02 -10.50
N VAL A 289 -2.48 2.18 -9.62
CA VAL A 289 -2.58 0.72 -9.69
C VAL A 289 -3.17 0.21 -8.40
N CYS A 290 -4.06 -0.75 -8.46
CA CYS A 290 -4.49 -1.48 -7.27
C CYS A 290 -4.48 -2.99 -7.50
N CYS A 291 -4.33 -3.75 -6.42
CA CYS A 291 -4.38 -5.21 -6.47
C CYS A 291 -5.21 -5.78 -5.32
N GLY A 292 -5.66 -7.00 -5.50
CA GLY A 292 -6.40 -7.76 -4.51
C GLY A 292 -6.38 -9.26 -4.83
N LEU A 293 -7.24 -10.02 -4.18
CA LEU A 293 -7.23 -11.48 -4.25
C LEU A 293 -7.52 -12.03 -5.65
N ASN A 294 -8.15 -11.26 -6.52
CA ASN A 294 -8.67 -11.68 -7.83
C ASN A 294 -8.23 -10.78 -8.99
N GLY A 295 -7.16 -10.00 -8.83
CA GLY A 295 -6.62 -9.26 -9.96
C GLY A 295 -5.93 -7.95 -9.65
N ILE A 296 -5.49 -7.32 -10.73
CA ILE A 296 -4.84 -6.00 -10.77
C ILE A 296 -5.65 -5.09 -11.68
N ASP A 297 -5.98 -3.91 -11.20
CA ASP A 297 -6.57 -2.84 -12.02
C ASP A 297 -5.65 -1.64 -12.10
N ILE A 298 -5.78 -0.90 -13.20
CA ILE A 298 -5.13 0.38 -13.42
C ILE A 298 -6.17 1.47 -13.65
N SER A 299 -5.84 2.68 -13.23
CA SER A 299 -6.56 3.91 -13.58
C SER A 299 -5.60 4.87 -14.24
N GLU A 300 -6.04 5.51 -15.32
CA GLU A 300 -5.30 6.52 -16.09
C GLU A 300 -5.80 7.96 -15.81
N ASP A 301 -6.81 8.11 -14.95
CA ASP A 301 -7.54 9.37 -14.74
C ASP A 301 -7.73 9.75 -13.26
N GLY A 302 -6.83 9.26 -12.41
CA GLY A 302 -6.79 9.60 -10.98
C GLY A 302 -7.82 8.87 -10.14
N GLY A 303 -8.19 7.66 -10.53
CA GLY A 303 -9.11 6.77 -9.79
C GLY A 303 -10.57 6.88 -10.22
N ARG A 304 -10.88 7.58 -11.32
CA ARG A 304 -12.28 7.72 -11.81
C ARG A 304 -12.75 6.50 -12.57
N ASN A 305 -11.88 5.91 -13.38
CA ASN A 305 -12.18 4.70 -14.13
C ASN A 305 -11.03 3.71 -13.95
N TRP A 306 -11.39 2.43 -13.76
CA TRP A 306 -10.46 1.34 -13.55
C TRP A 306 -10.63 0.26 -14.62
N THR A 307 -9.51 -0.27 -15.08
CA THR A 307 -9.44 -1.34 -16.09
C THR A 307 -8.67 -2.51 -15.51
N LEU A 308 -9.26 -3.70 -15.54
CA LEU A 308 -8.60 -4.95 -15.15
C LEU A 308 -7.53 -5.30 -16.19
N ILE A 309 -6.28 -5.45 -15.75
CA ILE A 309 -5.16 -5.83 -16.62
C ILE A 309 -4.67 -7.26 -16.37
N SER A 310 -5.02 -7.84 -15.22
CA SER A 310 -4.67 -9.22 -14.87
C SER A 310 -5.65 -9.78 -13.85
N GLN A 311 -5.95 -11.07 -13.94
CA GLN A 311 -6.72 -11.82 -12.93
C GLN A 311 -5.82 -12.43 -11.84
N GLU A 312 -4.50 -12.25 -11.93
CA GLU A 312 -3.56 -12.71 -10.92
C GLU A 312 -3.73 -11.94 -9.60
N GLY A 313 -4.02 -12.68 -8.52
CA GLY A 313 -4.19 -12.10 -7.19
C GLY A 313 -2.87 -11.81 -6.49
N PHE A 314 -2.84 -10.63 -5.84
CA PHE A 314 -1.74 -10.18 -4.99
C PHE A 314 -2.27 -9.51 -3.73
N HIS A 315 -1.45 -9.45 -2.68
CA HIS A 315 -1.80 -8.75 -1.44
C HIS A 315 -1.37 -7.29 -1.45
N VAL A 316 -0.21 -7.01 -2.03
CA VAL A 316 0.45 -5.70 -1.97
C VAL A 316 1.06 -5.33 -3.31
N CYS A 317 1.02 -4.03 -3.61
CA CYS A 317 1.81 -3.42 -4.68
C CYS A 317 2.54 -2.18 -4.15
N ARG A 318 3.76 -1.94 -4.63
CA ARG A 318 4.58 -0.77 -4.28
C ARG A 318 5.33 -0.26 -5.50
N LYS A 319 5.31 1.04 -5.68
CA LYS A 319 6.18 1.74 -6.62
C LYS A 319 7.57 1.91 -6.00
N ALA A 320 8.62 1.77 -6.79
CA ALA A 320 9.98 2.06 -6.38
C ALA A 320 10.09 3.51 -5.86
N LYS A 321 10.69 3.68 -4.65
CA LYS A 321 10.88 4.99 -4.02
C LYS A 321 11.77 5.89 -4.87
N ASN A 322 12.84 5.30 -5.42
CA ASN A 322 13.83 5.96 -6.29
C ASN A 322 13.86 5.26 -7.65
N GLY A 323 12.69 5.15 -8.33
CA GLY A 323 12.57 4.45 -9.61
C GLY A 323 11.20 4.58 -10.23
N SER A 324 10.94 3.76 -11.24
CA SER A 324 9.71 3.77 -12.02
C SER A 324 8.91 2.47 -11.93
N LEU A 325 9.54 1.35 -11.56
CA LEU A 325 8.91 0.05 -11.53
C LEU A 325 7.92 -0.09 -10.38
N ILE A 326 6.92 -0.92 -10.61
CA ILE A 326 5.91 -1.31 -9.63
C ILE A 326 5.99 -2.82 -9.45
N PHE A 327 6.22 -3.24 -8.22
CA PHE A 327 6.23 -4.64 -7.85
C PHE A 327 4.96 -5.02 -7.11
N PHE A 328 4.63 -6.31 -7.18
CA PHE A 328 3.50 -6.96 -6.52
C PHE A 328 3.99 -8.17 -5.76
N ALA A 329 3.37 -8.45 -4.61
CA ALA A 329 3.63 -9.66 -3.86
C ALA A 329 2.34 -10.25 -3.28
N GLY A 330 2.30 -11.57 -3.10
CA GLY A 330 1.07 -12.26 -2.71
C GLY A 330 1.29 -13.68 -2.15
N ASN A 331 0.24 -14.48 -2.21
CA ASN A 331 0.29 -15.86 -1.74
C ASN A 331 1.26 -16.74 -2.53
N ASN A 332 1.72 -17.81 -1.90
CA ASN A 332 2.60 -18.83 -2.49
C ASN A 332 3.91 -18.26 -3.05
N GLY A 333 4.45 -17.24 -2.37
CA GLY A 333 5.68 -16.59 -2.78
C GLY A 333 5.58 -15.84 -4.11
N LYS A 334 4.38 -15.57 -4.59
CA LYS A 334 4.13 -14.91 -5.87
C LYS A 334 4.67 -13.49 -5.85
N ILE A 335 5.53 -13.16 -6.80
CA ILE A 335 6.01 -11.81 -7.05
C ILE A 335 5.87 -11.50 -8.55
N GLY A 336 5.49 -10.28 -8.86
CA GLY A 336 5.40 -9.77 -10.23
C GLY A 336 5.79 -8.30 -10.29
N LYS A 337 5.97 -7.80 -11.50
CA LYS A 337 6.15 -6.36 -11.77
C LYS A 337 5.36 -5.94 -13.01
N ILE A 338 4.96 -4.67 -13.07
CA ILE A 338 4.39 -4.08 -14.29
C ILE A 338 5.51 -3.49 -15.14
N VAL A 339 5.50 -3.87 -16.42
CA VAL A 339 6.30 -3.26 -17.47
C VAL A 339 5.38 -2.38 -18.30
N TRP A 340 5.77 -1.13 -18.48
CA TRP A 340 5.12 -0.14 -19.34
C TRP A 340 5.92 -0.08 -20.65
N ASP A 341 5.28 -0.43 -21.77
CA ASP A 341 5.86 -0.33 -23.11
C ASP A 341 5.82 1.12 -23.65
#